data_d7d295a5cf0bd99205f2f4a934332bd2
#
_entry.id   d7d295a5cf0bd99205f2f4a934332bd2
#
_cell.length_a   1.000
_cell.length_b   1.000
_cell.length_c   1.000
_cell.angle_alpha   90.00
_cell.angle_beta   90.00
_cell.angle_gamma   90.00
#
_symmetry.space_group_name_H-M   'P 1'
#
loop_
_entity.id
_entity.type
_entity.pdbx_description
1 polymer ?
#
loop_
_entity_poly.entity_id
_entity_poly.type
_entity_poly.pdbx_seq_one_letter_code
_entity_poly.pdbx_strand_id
1 'polypeptide(L)'
;MTDMNAARDCRFMPLEEGLFSLDHDKVYMVNWKDPDNPINEYRQAGIKCAEILVPECVESRYIIGAYVANRIALDAFKQISDLEVVIKRELFF
;
A
#
# COMPACT_ATOMS: atom_id res chain seq x y z
N MET A 1 11.57 4.93 -4.92
CA MET A 1 10.46 4.66 -4.00
C MET A 1 10.56 5.54 -2.75
N THR A 2 9.54 5.57 -1.95
CA THR A 2 9.50 6.32 -0.69
C THR A 2 9.31 5.38 0.49
N ASP A 3 9.77 5.78 1.67
CA ASP A 3 9.60 5.02 2.92
C ASP A 3 8.28 5.31 3.65
N MET A 4 7.52 6.27 3.16
CA MET A 4 6.15 6.58 3.57
C MET A 4 5.43 7.34 2.47
N ASN A 5 4.20 7.79 2.71
CA ASN A 5 3.42 8.56 1.73
C ASN A 5 4.23 9.72 1.15
N ALA A 6 4.33 9.79 -0.19
CA ALA A 6 5.12 10.80 -0.90
C ALA A 6 4.65 12.25 -0.67
N ALA A 7 3.40 12.45 -0.23
CA ALA A 7 2.87 13.76 0.13
C ALA A 7 3.35 14.27 1.51
N ARG A 8 4.09 13.44 2.25
CA ARG A 8 4.66 13.77 3.56
C ARG A 8 6.16 13.99 3.48
N ASP A 9 6.78 14.29 4.60
CA ASP A 9 8.23 14.37 4.74
C ASP A 9 8.83 12.96 4.68
N CYS A 10 8.98 12.46 3.46
CA CYS A 10 9.45 11.12 3.16
C CYS A 10 10.86 11.15 2.56
N ARG A 11 11.52 10.00 2.59
CA ARG A 11 12.82 9.80 1.95
C ARG A 11 12.63 9.13 0.59
N PHE A 12 13.21 9.71 -0.45
CA PHE A 12 13.25 9.11 -1.78
C PHE A 12 14.49 8.23 -1.92
N MET A 13 14.31 7.03 -2.43
CA MET A 13 15.37 6.03 -2.56
C MET A 13 15.29 5.31 -3.90
N PRO A 14 16.43 4.86 -4.47
CA PRO A 14 16.40 3.86 -5.54
C PRO A 14 15.61 2.63 -5.10
N LEU A 15 14.94 1.96 -6.04
CA LEU A 15 14.03 0.85 -5.73
C LEU A 15 14.71 -0.27 -4.93
N GLU A 16 15.89 -0.70 -5.36
CA GLU A 16 16.62 -1.78 -4.70
C GLU A 16 17.00 -1.43 -3.27
N GLU A 17 17.56 -0.25 -3.06
CA GLU A 17 17.90 0.24 -1.72
C GLU A 17 16.66 0.37 -0.83
N GLY A 18 15.58 0.94 -1.37
CA GLY A 18 14.32 1.12 -0.65
C GLY A 18 13.71 -0.20 -0.21
N LEU A 19 13.67 -1.22 -1.06
CA LEU A 19 13.14 -2.54 -0.73
C LEU A 19 13.91 -3.22 0.40
N PHE A 20 15.22 -3.02 0.49
CA PHE A 20 16.01 -3.55 1.60
C PHE A 20 15.82 -2.77 2.91
N SER A 21 15.62 -1.46 2.83
CA SER A 21 15.53 -0.60 4.02
C SER A 21 14.13 -0.48 4.61
N LEU A 22 13.07 -0.89 3.87
CA LEU A 22 11.70 -0.88 4.37
C LEU A 22 11.49 -1.89 5.50
N ASP A 23 10.82 -1.42 6.55
CA ASP A 23 10.30 -2.31 7.58
C ASP A 23 8.95 -2.89 7.11
N HIS A 24 8.98 -4.09 6.57
CA HIS A 24 7.81 -4.78 6.02
C HIS A 24 6.71 -4.97 7.07
N ASP A 25 7.08 -5.26 8.32
CA ASP A 25 6.12 -5.44 9.40
C ASP A 25 5.33 -4.16 9.68
N LYS A 26 5.98 -3.00 9.58
CA LYS A 26 5.31 -1.71 9.72
C LYS A 26 4.45 -1.34 8.52
N VAL A 27 4.89 -1.63 7.31
CA VAL A 27 4.12 -1.38 6.08
C VAL A 27 2.81 -2.19 6.10
N TYR A 28 2.87 -3.45 6.52
CA TYR A 28 1.72 -4.36 6.55
C TYR A 28 1.02 -4.46 7.90
N MET A 29 1.36 -3.58 8.84
CA MET A 29 0.76 -3.59 10.19
C MET A 29 -0.76 -3.40 10.13
N VAL A 30 -1.51 -4.32 10.74
CA VAL A 30 -2.97 -4.24 10.85
C VAL A 30 -3.39 -3.28 11.97
N ASN A 31 -2.74 -3.38 13.13
CA ASN A 31 -3.04 -2.58 14.32
C ASN A 31 -2.18 -1.29 14.34
N TRP A 32 -2.35 -0.45 13.34
CA TRP A 32 -1.58 0.80 13.21
C TRP A 32 -2.15 1.97 14.02
N LYS A 33 -3.39 1.88 14.45
CA LYS A 33 -4.05 2.93 15.23
C LYS A 33 -3.49 2.99 16.65
N ASP A 34 -3.27 4.20 17.12
CA ASP A 34 -2.78 4.48 18.47
C ASP A 34 -3.53 5.69 19.05
N PRO A 35 -4.76 5.50 19.58
CA PRO A 35 -5.60 6.60 20.08
C PRO A 35 -4.95 7.40 21.21
N ASP A 36 -4.09 6.75 22.02
CA ASP A 36 -3.39 7.39 23.13
C ASP A 36 -2.18 8.21 22.68
N ASN A 37 -1.69 7.98 21.45
CA ASN A 37 -0.57 8.70 20.88
C ASN A 37 -0.85 9.10 19.42
N PRO A 38 -1.53 10.24 19.17
CA PRO A 38 -1.89 10.69 17.82
C PRO A 38 -0.69 10.89 16.89
N ILE A 39 0.46 11.29 17.43
CA ILE A 39 1.70 11.50 16.65
C ILE A 39 2.20 10.16 16.11
N ASN A 40 2.22 9.13 16.95
CA ASN A 40 2.62 7.79 16.54
C ASN A 40 1.64 7.20 15.52
N GLU A 41 0.34 7.36 15.73
CA GLU A 41 -0.70 6.93 14.78
C GLU A 41 -0.50 7.59 13.40
N TYR A 42 -0.28 8.90 13.36
CA TYR A 42 -0.01 9.64 12.13
C TYR A 42 1.23 9.10 11.41
N ARG A 43 2.30 8.80 12.16
CA ARG A 43 3.53 8.26 11.62
C ARG A 43 3.33 6.85 11.05
N GLN A 44 2.65 5.98 11.77
CA GLN A 44 2.37 4.61 11.34
C GLN A 44 1.51 4.58 10.08
N ALA A 45 0.47 5.42 10.00
CA ALA A 45 -0.34 5.59 8.80
C ALA A 45 0.51 6.01 7.60
N GLY A 46 1.46 6.92 7.81
CA GLY A 46 2.39 7.34 6.76
C GLY A 46 3.28 6.22 6.24
N ILE A 47 3.81 5.40 7.13
CA ILE A 47 4.67 4.25 6.76
C ILE A 47 3.90 3.21 5.96
N LYS A 48 2.64 2.94 6.31
CA LYS A 48 1.77 2.03 5.54
C LYS A 48 1.57 2.48 4.09
N CYS A 49 1.76 3.75 3.81
CA CYS A 49 1.61 4.35 2.49
C CYS A 49 2.96 4.55 1.78
N ALA A 50 3.97 3.75 2.09
CA ALA A 50 5.20 3.71 1.30
C ALA A 50 4.89 3.38 -0.16
N GLU A 51 5.54 4.05 -1.10
CA GLU A 51 5.14 4.02 -2.51
C GLU A 51 6.32 3.70 -3.43
N ILE A 52 6.02 2.92 -4.48
CA ILE A 52 6.89 2.80 -5.65
C ILE A 52 6.37 3.77 -6.70
N LEU A 53 7.18 4.77 -7.05
CA LEU A 53 6.80 5.78 -8.02
C LEU A 53 7.28 5.34 -9.42
N VAL A 54 6.33 5.20 -10.34
CA VAL A 54 6.60 4.81 -11.72
C VAL A 54 6.43 6.05 -12.61
N PRO A 55 7.47 6.47 -13.37
CA PRO A 55 7.35 7.59 -14.29
C PRO A 55 6.28 7.32 -15.37
N GLU A 56 5.54 8.35 -15.73
CA GLU A 56 4.51 8.36 -16.79
C GLU A 56 3.31 7.46 -16.50
N CYS A 57 3.42 6.15 -16.73
CA CYS A 57 2.31 5.20 -16.52
C CYS A 57 2.81 3.77 -16.33
N VAL A 58 1.93 2.93 -15.78
CA VAL A 58 2.08 1.47 -15.79
C VAL A 58 1.21 0.91 -16.91
N GLU A 59 1.81 0.23 -17.89
CA GLU A 59 1.05 -0.42 -18.95
C GLU A 59 0.16 -1.53 -18.40
N SER A 60 -1.07 -1.65 -18.92
CA SER A 60 -2.06 -2.61 -18.42
C SER A 60 -1.59 -4.07 -18.47
N ARG A 61 -0.71 -4.42 -19.42
CA ARG A 61 -0.14 -5.79 -19.53
C ARG A 61 0.67 -6.23 -18.30
N TYR A 62 1.13 -5.30 -17.49
CA TYR A 62 1.86 -5.59 -16.24
C TYR A 62 0.96 -5.74 -15.02
N ILE A 63 -0.34 -5.49 -15.18
CA ILE A 63 -1.32 -5.67 -14.11
C ILE A 63 -1.83 -7.10 -14.16
N ILE A 64 -1.46 -7.90 -13.17
CA ILE A 64 -1.74 -9.34 -13.13
C ILE A 64 -2.91 -9.71 -12.23
N GLY A 65 -3.39 -8.78 -11.40
CA GLY A 65 -4.47 -9.04 -10.47
C GLY A 65 -4.75 -7.85 -9.57
N ALA A 66 -5.64 -8.05 -8.61
CA ALA A 66 -6.04 -7.03 -7.65
C ALA A 66 -6.26 -7.62 -6.25
N TYR A 67 -6.02 -6.81 -5.24
CA TYR A 67 -6.46 -7.07 -3.87
C TYR A 67 -7.63 -6.16 -3.52
N VAL A 68 -8.60 -6.70 -2.82
CA VAL A 68 -9.78 -5.96 -2.35
C VAL A 68 -9.99 -6.15 -0.85
N ALA A 69 -10.69 -5.22 -0.21
CA ALA A 69 -10.85 -5.20 1.23
C ALA A 69 -11.88 -6.22 1.76
N ASN A 70 -12.90 -6.54 0.96
CA ASN A 70 -14.02 -7.35 1.40
C ASN A 70 -14.78 -8.01 0.22
N ARG A 71 -15.78 -8.81 0.55
CA ARG A 71 -16.59 -9.54 -0.42
C ARG A 71 -17.38 -8.60 -1.34
N ILE A 72 -17.90 -7.50 -0.86
CA ILE A 72 -18.66 -6.54 -1.66
C ILE A 72 -17.77 -5.96 -2.77
N ALA A 73 -16.55 -5.56 -2.42
CA ALA A 73 -15.58 -5.06 -3.39
C ALA A 73 -15.15 -6.14 -4.39
N LEU A 74 -15.00 -7.39 -3.92
CA LEU A 74 -14.69 -8.53 -4.80
C LEU A 74 -15.77 -8.74 -5.85
N ASP A 75 -17.03 -8.78 -5.45
CA ASP A 75 -18.17 -9.01 -6.35
C ASP A 75 -18.31 -7.86 -7.37
N ALA A 76 -18.13 -6.62 -6.93
CA ALA A 76 -18.13 -5.45 -7.81
C ALA A 76 -16.98 -5.50 -8.83
N PHE A 77 -15.78 -5.89 -8.41
CA PHE A 77 -14.61 -6.01 -9.30
C PHE A 77 -14.82 -7.08 -10.38
N LYS A 78 -15.37 -8.22 -10.01
CA LYS A 78 -15.64 -9.33 -10.95
C LYS A 78 -16.63 -8.97 -12.05
N GLN A 79 -17.47 -7.96 -11.85
CA GLN A 79 -18.42 -7.49 -12.87
C GLN A 79 -17.73 -6.65 -13.95
N ILE A 80 -16.56 -6.09 -13.68
CA ILE A 80 -15.88 -5.14 -14.59
C ILE A 80 -14.52 -5.65 -15.10
N SER A 81 -14.01 -6.74 -14.56
CA SER A 81 -12.69 -7.27 -14.93
C SER A 81 -12.60 -8.78 -14.73
N ASP A 82 -11.85 -9.44 -15.63
CA ASP A 82 -11.53 -10.87 -15.56
C ASP A 82 -10.20 -11.14 -14.83
N LEU A 83 -9.52 -10.09 -14.35
CA LEU A 83 -8.28 -10.25 -13.60
C LEU A 83 -8.52 -11.04 -12.31
N GLU A 84 -7.51 -11.80 -11.91
CA GLU A 84 -7.52 -12.47 -10.62
C GLU A 84 -7.66 -11.45 -9.49
N VAL A 85 -8.59 -11.71 -8.57
CA VAL A 85 -8.86 -10.83 -7.43
C VAL A 85 -8.93 -11.63 -6.13
N VAL A 86 -8.28 -11.14 -5.11
CA VAL A 86 -8.18 -11.78 -3.79
C VAL A 86 -8.54 -10.78 -2.69
N ILE A 87 -9.29 -11.26 -1.70
CA ILE A 87 -9.57 -10.45 -0.50
C ILE A 87 -8.32 -10.46 0.38
N LYS A 88 -7.80 -9.27 0.69
CA LYS A 88 -6.62 -9.09 1.54
C LYS A 88 -6.79 -7.87 2.43
N ARG A 89 -7.60 -8.04 3.46
CA ARG A 89 -8.04 -6.98 4.38
C ARG A 89 -6.89 -6.17 4.99
N GLU A 90 -5.78 -6.83 5.29
CA GLU A 90 -4.60 -6.24 5.92
C GLU A 90 -3.90 -5.15 5.09
N LEU A 91 -4.18 -5.06 3.80
CA LEU A 91 -3.63 -4.02 2.93
C LEU A 91 -4.41 -2.70 2.98
N PHE A 92 -5.54 -2.67 3.68
CA PHE A 92 -6.44 -1.51 3.72
C PHE A 92 -6.54 -0.94 5.13
N PHE A 93 -6.91 0.33 5.20
CA PHE A 93 -7.08 1.05 6.46
C PHE A 93 -8.40 0.76 7.17
#